data_6087b6996a3020b7a669b70dfb14c36e
#
_entry.id   6087b6996a3020b7a669b70dfb14c36e
#
_cell.length_a   1.000
_cell.length_b   1.000
_cell.length_c   1.000
_cell.angle_alpha   90.00
_cell.angle_beta   90.00
_cell.angle_gamma   90.00
#
_symmetry.space_group_name_H-M   'P 1'
#
loop_
_entity.id
_entity.type
_entity.pdbx_description
1 polymer ?
#
loop_
_entity_poly.entity_id
_entity_poly.type
_entity_poly.pdbx_seq_one_letter_code
_entity_poly.pdbx_strand_id
1 'polypeptide(L)'
;YRLDGNQLTDSSCPILASGIRNNQTLRTLNLSGNNLEGPHFSDLMSALTTSRIEELRLYGNQLKDSSCPHLASGIRNNQTLRRLNLSGNNLEGPHFSDLMSALTTSRIEELR
;
A
#
# COMPACT_ATOMS: atom_id res chain seq x y z
N TYR A 1 9.09 4.91 9.11
CA TYR A 1 9.38 3.57 9.66
C TYR A 1 9.91 2.67 8.55
N ARG A 2 10.88 1.86 8.93
CA ARG A 2 11.48 0.91 8.01
C ARG A 2 11.27 -0.50 8.53
N LEU A 3 10.38 -1.23 7.88
CA LEU A 3 10.07 -2.61 8.20
C LEU A 3 10.40 -3.52 7.02
N ASP A 4 11.24 -3.06 6.11
CA ASP A 4 11.62 -3.82 4.94
C ASP A 4 12.38 -5.09 5.33
N GLY A 5 12.15 -6.17 4.59
CA GLY A 5 12.87 -7.42 4.77
C GLY A 5 12.64 -8.14 6.08
N ASN A 6 11.48 -7.97 6.72
CA ASN A 6 11.21 -8.58 8.02
C ASN A 6 10.34 -9.84 7.95
N GLN A 7 10.14 -10.39 6.77
CA GLN A 7 9.33 -11.61 6.58
C GLN A 7 7.89 -11.44 7.07
N LEU A 8 7.39 -10.22 6.99
CA LEU A 8 5.99 -9.95 7.32
C LEU A 8 5.10 -10.59 6.25
N THR A 9 3.92 -11.05 6.68
CA THR A 9 3.01 -11.77 5.80
C THR A 9 1.63 -11.11 5.84
N ASP A 10 0.71 -11.68 5.05
CA ASP A 10 -0.68 -11.23 5.04
C ASP A 10 -1.26 -11.16 6.46
N SER A 11 -0.94 -12.14 7.30
CA SER A 11 -1.45 -12.16 8.66
C SER A 11 -0.93 -11.01 9.52
N SER A 12 0.15 -10.35 9.09
CA SER A 12 0.68 -9.17 9.78
C SER A 12 -0.10 -7.90 9.46
N CYS A 13 -0.90 -7.90 8.39
CA CYS A 13 -1.59 -6.69 7.94
C CYS A 13 -2.54 -6.09 8.98
N PRO A 14 -3.35 -6.88 9.71
CA PRO A 14 -4.19 -6.27 10.73
C PRO A 14 -3.39 -5.58 11.84
N ILE A 15 -2.24 -6.14 12.21
CA ILE A 15 -1.38 -5.56 13.23
C ILE A 15 -0.76 -4.27 12.72
N LEU A 16 -0.26 -4.29 11.47
CA LEU A 16 0.29 -3.12 10.83
C LEU A 16 -0.76 -2.02 10.72
N ALA A 17 -1.97 -2.39 10.34
CA ALA A 17 -3.08 -1.45 10.19
C ALA A 17 -3.40 -0.76 11.53
N SER A 18 -3.41 -1.53 12.61
CA SER A 18 -3.65 -0.97 13.93
C SER A 18 -2.57 0.05 14.31
N GLY A 19 -1.32 -0.30 14.06
CA GLY A 19 -0.20 0.62 14.33
C GLY A 19 -0.30 1.90 13.53
N ILE A 20 -0.67 1.80 12.26
CA ILE A 20 -0.81 2.96 11.39
C ILE A 20 -1.96 3.86 11.87
N ARG A 21 -3.10 3.27 12.21
CA ARG A 21 -4.27 4.03 12.68
C ARG A 21 -3.96 4.83 13.94
N ASN A 22 -3.12 4.29 14.79
CA ASN A 22 -2.80 4.92 16.08
C ASN A 22 -1.58 5.84 16.01
N ASN A 23 -0.98 6.02 14.84
CA ASN A 23 0.18 6.87 14.68
C ASN A 23 -0.14 8.03 13.74
N GLN A 24 -0.17 9.25 14.26
CA GLN A 24 -0.52 10.44 13.48
C GLN A 24 0.71 11.21 13.00
N THR A 25 1.91 10.74 13.31
CA THR A 25 3.14 11.45 12.92
C THR A 25 3.92 10.74 11.82
N LEU A 26 3.54 9.51 11.48
CA LEU A 26 4.24 8.70 10.49
C LEU A 26 4.06 9.30 9.08
N ARG A 27 5.16 9.57 8.39
CA ARG A 27 5.15 10.13 7.04
C ARG A 27 5.70 9.16 6.00
N THR A 28 6.61 8.30 6.38
CA THR A 28 7.26 7.35 5.47
C THR A 28 7.13 5.95 6.04
N LEU A 29 6.68 5.02 5.22
CA LEU A 29 6.57 3.62 5.60
C LEU A 29 7.18 2.76 4.51
N ASN A 30 8.21 2.00 4.87
CA ASN A 30 8.87 1.08 3.95
C ASN A 30 8.58 -0.35 4.38
N LEU A 31 7.74 -1.03 3.59
CA LEU A 31 7.38 -2.42 3.81
C LEU A 31 7.94 -3.34 2.70
N SER A 32 8.92 -2.86 1.97
CA SER A 32 9.49 -3.60 0.84
C SER A 32 10.09 -4.93 1.28
N GLY A 33 10.09 -5.91 0.38
CA GLY A 33 10.75 -7.18 0.64
C GLY A 33 10.04 -8.06 1.67
N ASN A 34 8.76 -7.91 1.83
CA ASN A 34 7.93 -8.79 2.66
C ASN A 34 7.00 -9.60 1.76
N ASN A 35 6.00 -10.22 2.33
CA ASN A 35 5.02 -11.00 1.56
C ASN A 35 3.61 -10.66 2.06
N LEU A 36 3.15 -9.46 1.73
CA LEU A 36 1.89 -8.94 2.25
C LEU A 36 0.67 -9.29 1.41
N GLU A 37 0.88 -10.01 0.30
CA GLU A 37 -0.22 -10.40 -0.58
C GLU A 37 -1.18 -11.34 0.17
N GLY A 38 -2.48 -11.08 0.05
CA GLY A 38 -3.48 -11.92 0.66
C GLY A 38 -4.74 -11.16 1.03
N PRO A 39 -5.73 -11.86 1.63
CA PRO A 39 -7.03 -11.25 1.93
C PRO A 39 -6.97 -10.13 2.98
N HIS A 40 -5.96 -10.12 3.85
CA HIS A 40 -5.86 -9.09 4.88
C HIS A 40 -5.13 -7.84 4.41
N PHE A 41 -4.62 -7.84 3.19
CA PHE A 41 -3.97 -6.65 2.64
C PHE A 41 -4.94 -5.46 2.59
N SER A 42 -6.23 -5.74 2.45
CA SER A 42 -7.25 -4.70 2.45
C SER A 42 -7.31 -3.93 3.79
N ASP A 43 -7.01 -4.60 4.89
CA ASP A 43 -6.98 -3.93 6.20
C ASP A 43 -5.87 -2.87 6.24
N LEU A 44 -4.72 -3.20 5.67
CA LEU A 44 -3.59 -2.27 5.61
C LEU A 44 -3.96 -1.06 4.73
N MET A 45 -4.57 -1.31 3.59
CA MET A 45 -4.97 -0.23 2.69
C MET A 45 -6.06 0.64 3.31
N SER A 46 -6.96 0.03 4.07
CA SER A 46 -7.99 0.77 4.79
C SER A 46 -7.38 1.73 5.82
N ALA A 47 -6.37 1.26 6.55
CA ALA A 47 -5.67 2.11 7.52
C ALA A 47 -4.95 3.26 6.84
N LEU A 48 -4.46 3.05 5.63
CA LEU A 48 -3.79 4.09 4.87
C LEU A 48 -4.69 5.30 4.63
N THR A 49 -6.00 5.09 4.50
CA THR A 49 -6.95 6.17 4.18
C THR A 49 -6.98 7.25 5.26
N THR A 50 -6.72 6.91 6.51
CA THR A 50 -6.75 7.86 7.62
C THR A 50 -5.35 8.25 8.10
N SER A 51 -4.32 7.73 7.45
CA SER A 51 -2.95 8.03 7.82
C SER A 51 -2.48 9.36 7.22
N ARG A 52 -1.30 9.81 7.65
CA ARG A 52 -0.64 10.97 7.09
C ARG A 52 0.61 10.57 6.31
N ILE A 53 0.66 9.33 5.88
CA ILE A 53 1.81 8.80 5.15
C ILE A 53 1.91 9.50 3.79
N GLU A 54 3.11 9.98 3.48
CA GLU A 54 3.41 10.67 2.23
C GLU A 54 4.20 9.78 1.27
N GLU A 55 4.92 8.80 1.82
CA GLU A 55 5.71 7.88 1.01
C GLU A 55 5.48 6.46 1.51
N LEU A 56 5.05 5.58 0.59
CA LEU A 56 4.81 4.17 0.87
C LEU A 56 5.60 3.32 -0.10
N ARG A 57 6.40 2.40 0.43
CA ARG A 57 7.19 1.49 -0.39
C ARG A 57 6.72 0.07 -0.16
N LEU A 58 6.27 -0.54 -1.24
CA LEU A 58 5.77 -1.92 -1.25
C LEU A 58 6.52 -2.79 -2.25
N TYR A 59 7.76 -2.44 -2.54
CA TYR A 59 8.59 -3.17 -3.48
C TYR A 59 8.71 -4.63 -3.09
N GLY A 60 8.49 -5.54 -4.04
CA GLY A 60 8.78 -6.95 -3.83
C GLY A 60 7.92 -7.63 -2.76
N ASN A 61 6.62 -7.37 -2.75
CA ASN A 61 5.70 -7.98 -1.79
C ASN A 61 4.81 -9.07 -2.39
N GLN A 62 5.10 -9.48 -3.62
CA GLN A 62 4.33 -10.50 -4.32
C GLN A 62 2.86 -10.12 -4.52
N LEU A 63 2.58 -8.82 -4.56
CA LEU A 63 1.23 -8.33 -4.82
C LEU A 63 0.81 -8.72 -6.23
N LYS A 64 -0.48 -9.03 -6.38
CA LYS A 64 -1.03 -9.55 -7.63
C LYS A 64 -2.17 -8.66 -8.10
N ASP A 65 -2.77 -9.07 -9.22
CA ASP A 65 -3.95 -8.41 -9.75
C ASP A 65 -5.06 -8.28 -8.69
N SER A 66 -5.24 -9.29 -7.85
CA SER A 66 -6.28 -9.27 -6.81
C SER A 66 -6.03 -8.20 -5.75
N SER A 67 -4.82 -7.66 -5.65
CA SER A 67 -4.52 -6.57 -4.74
C SER A 67 -4.84 -5.20 -5.32
N CYS A 68 -5.03 -5.10 -6.63
CA CYS A 68 -5.26 -3.82 -7.29
C CYS A 68 -6.51 -3.10 -6.79
N PRO A 69 -7.66 -3.76 -6.57
CA PRO A 69 -8.82 -3.05 -6.02
C PRO A 69 -8.56 -2.46 -4.65
N HIS A 70 -7.79 -3.15 -3.82
CA HIS A 70 -7.46 -2.65 -2.48
C HIS A 70 -6.51 -1.46 -2.56
N LEU A 71 -5.50 -1.54 -3.42
CA LEU A 71 -4.60 -0.42 -3.68
C LEU A 71 -5.36 0.79 -4.20
N ALA A 72 -6.27 0.55 -5.15
CA ALA A 72 -7.08 1.62 -5.73
C ALA A 72 -7.93 2.31 -4.67
N SER A 73 -8.58 1.54 -3.81
CA SER A 73 -9.40 2.09 -2.75
C SER A 73 -8.57 2.93 -1.78
N GLY A 74 -7.41 2.42 -1.38
CA GLY A 74 -6.53 3.15 -0.48
C GLY A 74 -6.06 4.47 -1.08
N ILE A 75 -5.70 4.45 -2.35
CA ILE A 75 -5.22 5.63 -3.07
C ILE A 75 -6.34 6.67 -3.22
N ARG A 76 -7.54 6.23 -3.62
CA ARG A 76 -8.66 7.14 -3.82
C ARG A 76 -9.03 7.88 -2.54
N ASN A 77 -8.93 7.21 -1.41
CA ASN A 77 -9.40 7.75 -0.13
C ASN A 77 -8.30 8.37 0.71
N ASN A 78 -7.07 8.41 0.21
CA ASN A 78 -5.94 9.02 0.91
C ASN A 78 -5.61 10.38 0.30
N GLN A 79 -5.39 11.38 1.15
CA GLN A 79 -5.14 12.75 0.73
C GLN A 79 -3.68 13.17 0.88
N THR A 80 -2.81 12.31 1.42
CA THR A 80 -1.46 12.72 1.78
C THR A 80 -0.37 12.02 0.97
N LEU A 81 -0.67 10.90 0.33
CA LEU A 81 0.33 10.07 -0.33
C LEU A 81 0.86 10.77 -1.58
N ARG A 82 2.18 10.93 -1.64
CA ARG A 82 2.88 11.60 -2.74
C ARG A 82 3.78 10.66 -3.53
N ARG A 83 4.36 9.67 -2.85
CA ARG A 83 5.29 8.74 -3.48
C ARG A 83 4.89 7.32 -3.17
N LEU A 84 4.79 6.51 -4.21
CA LEU A 84 4.37 5.11 -4.10
C LEU A 84 5.30 4.25 -4.94
N ASN A 85 5.89 3.23 -4.32
CA ASN A 85 6.75 2.27 -5.01
C ASN A 85 6.10 0.89 -4.99
N LEU A 86 5.68 0.42 -6.16
CA LEU A 86 5.06 -0.88 -6.35
C LEU A 86 5.92 -1.81 -7.21
N SER A 87 7.20 -1.46 -7.41
CA SER A 87 8.11 -2.24 -8.24
C SER A 87 8.25 -3.67 -7.72
N GLY A 88 8.59 -4.59 -8.59
CA GLY A 88 8.86 -5.97 -8.18
C GLY A 88 7.64 -6.76 -7.76
N ASN A 89 6.46 -6.31 -8.10
CA ASN A 89 5.23 -7.06 -7.89
C ASN A 89 4.68 -7.50 -9.26
N ASN A 90 3.59 -8.24 -9.26
CA ASN A 90 2.97 -8.72 -10.51
C ASN A 90 1.51 -8.27 -10.55
N LEU A 91 1.32 -6.99 -10.82
CA LEU A 91 -0.01 -6.37 -10.76
C LEU A 91 -0.78 -6.48 -12.09
N GLU A 92 -0.18 -7.06 -13.12
CA GLU A 92 -0.82 -7.15 -14.43
C GLU A 92 -2.03 -8.07 -14.37
N GLY A 93 -3.15 -7.60 -14.93
CA GLY A 93 -4.37 -8.37 -14.96
C GLY A 93 -5.58 -7.48 -15.16
N PRO A 94 -6.80 -8.05 -15.12
CA PRO A 94 -8.02 -7.29 -15.41
C PRO A 94 -8.31 -6.16 -14.42
N HIS A 95 -7.78 -6.21 -13.20
CA HIS A 95 -8.02 -5.18 -12.21
C HIS A 95 -6.96 -4.08 -12.20
N PHE A 96 -5.93 -4.21 -13.04
CA PHE A 96 -4.88 -3.19 -13.12
C PHE A 96 -5.44 -1.83 -13.55
N SER A 97 -6.49 -1.84 -14.38
CA SER A 97 -7.13 -0.61 -14.82
C SER A 97 -7.77 0.16 -13.66
N ASP A 98 -8.26 -0.54 -12.64
CA ASP A 98 -8.81 0.11 -11.44
C ASP A 98 -7.74 0.92 -10.73
N LEU A 99 -6.55 0.34 -10.62
CA LEU A 99 -5.41 1.03 -9.98
C LEU A 99 -5.02 2.26 -10.78
N MET A 100 -4.91 2.12 -12.10
CA MET A 100 -4.54 3.24 -12.96
C MET A 100 -5.59 4.35 -12.89
N SER A 101 -6.87 3.99 -12.85
CA SER A 101 -7.96 4.95 -12.71
C SER A 101 -7.86 5.73 -11.40
N ALA A 102 -7.56 5.04 -10.30
CA ALA A 102 -7.39 5.71 -9.00
C ALA A 102 -6.23 6.70 -9.02
N LEU A 103 -5.17 6.37 -9.74
CA LEU A 103 -4.00 7.24 -9.82
C LEU A 103 -4.29 8.57 -10.52
N THR A 104 -5.27 8.60 -11.42
CA THR A 104 -5.58 9.83 -12.16
C THR A 104 -6.16 10.93 -11.27
N THR A 105 -6.80 10.56 -10.16
CA THR A 105 -7.39 11.52 -9.23
C THR A 105 -6.58 11.65 -7.95
N SER A 106 -5.45 10.96 -7.85
CA SER A 106 -4.62 10.97 -6.65
C SER A 106 -3.69 12.19 -6.65
N ARG A 107 -3.00 12.37 -5.52
CA ARG A 107 -1.97 13.40 -5.39
C ARG A 107 -0.57 12.81 -5.51
N ILE A 108 -0.46 11.61 -6.04
CA ILE A 108 0.83 10.94 -6.21
C ILE A 108 1.65 11.67 -7.26
N GLU A 109 2.87 12.05 -6.90
CA GLU A 109 3.80 12.76 -7.76
C GLU A 109 4.87 11.83 -8.34
N GLU A 110 5.15 10.74 -7.63
CA GLU A 110 6.17 9.78 -8.06
C GLU A 110 5.63 8.37 -7.87
N LEU A 111 5.59 7.63 -8.97
CA LEU A 111 5.13 6.24 -9.00
C LEU A 111 6.23 5.37 -9.57
N ARG A 112 6.53 4.27 -8.90
CA ARG A 112 7.49 3.29 -9.40
C ARG A 112 6.88 1.91 -9.49
#